data_63f6ab1050bea76ec27d0bec3f712579
#
_entry.id   63f6ab1050bea76ec27d0bec3f712579
#
_cell.length_a   1.000
_cell.length_b   1.000
_cell.length_c   1.000
_cell.angle_alpha   90.00
_cell.angle_beta   90.00
_cell.angle_gamma   90.00
#
_symmetry.space_group_name_H-M   'P 1'
#
loop_
_entity.id
_entity.type
_entity.pdbx_description
1 polymer ?
#
loop_
_entity_poly.entity_id
_entity_poly.type
_entity_poly.pdbx_seq_one_letter_code
_entity_poly.pdbx_strand_id
1 'polypeptide(L)'
;VCKPSRRVIENLQVLGYVQYRPVAKSHFVSAPWSGDSHDDAYLPSAMTEEALAKSCAKASDPLKPYPPEKLAWMMAYGLRKLSGMWFGENVRVYEEALRLCNLAKSAGFPWYYWTSDKYDCLIQDAGKLEDKVRALLAGEDEWLPFTLTLKDELRTRDRVEQQKTRAFNASGFVHLLSSKMLFGIQNEKLMDNLGQHPITIGISVPGQQFVTAVLSLGAGKTCYDADGDGCDQRFNLGVARVIRDLRKVFLPVNYHAAVDKLYDDVYAGSAIACGVVHRMFHNKSGWENTGMDNSLYFWLVIAEAIESLTGESFDEVCRLLVNGDDLAISIDDSKVGIRELQEYLAMYGVMISFDTAEPRAARDINFLSHHLRERHVPKLGDVLVAAGNKAKLMASVNWVKVNPDFSFEECCVLHLLGLRLCLWPWKLDFAELEDRLDAYLARIEVTPQIRSMLQARLSDRQICDLHFRVEGEGYDFPNSLVNAVLGKFDSGISLYSFVKASQYESEDVSETNSCSAKGAVPAGQGLSC
;
A
#
# COMPACT_ATOMS: atom_id res chain seq x y z
N VAL A 1 32.94 -5.78 9.13
CA VAL A 1 31.72 -5.41 9.88
C VAL A 1 31.81 -3.93 10.19
N CYS A 2 31.05 -3.10 9.48
CA CYS A 2 31.00 -1.66 9.75
C CYS A 2 30.25 -1.45 11.06
N LYS A 3 30.86 -0.80 12.04
CA LYS A 3 30.17 -0.44 13.29
C LYS A 3 29.22 0.73 12.97
N PRO A 4 27.94 0.67 13.35
CA PRO A 4 27.05 1.81 13.20
C PRO A 4 27.60 3.03 13.94
N SER A 5 27.28 4.22 13.47
CA SER A 5 27.69 5.45 14.16
C SER A 5 27.13 5.46 15.58
N ARG A 6 27.90 5.96 16.53
CA ARG A 6 27.54 6.03 17.97
C ARG A 6 26.13 6.59 18.24
N ARG A 7 25.62 7.47 17.36
CA ARG A 7 24.30 8.10 17.46
C ARG A 7 23.11 7.17 17.20
N VAL A 8 23.30 6.06 16.45
CA VAL A 8 22.23 5.07 16.18
C VAL A 8 21.96 4.17 17.38
N ILE A 9 22.94 4.06 18.29
CA ILE A 9 22.94 3.05 19.36
C ILE A 9 22.30 3.56 20.66
N GLU A 10 22.21 4.88 20.88
CA GLU A 10 21.87 5.44 22.19
C GLU A 10 20.42 5.20 22.64
N ASN A 11 19.49 4.89 21.72
CA ASN A 11 18.08 4.67 22.03
C ASN A 11 17.51 3.33 21.52
N LEU A 12 18.33 2.45 20.93
CA LEU A 12 17.87 1.16 20.40
C LEU A 12 18.51 0.01 21.14
N GLN A 13 17.72 -0.93 21.59
CA GLN A 13 18.23 -2.18 22.17
C GLN A 13 18.87 -3.01 21.05
N VAL A 14 20.20 -3.05 21.00
CA VAL A 14 20.96 -3.91 20.10
C VAL A 14 20.92 -5.34 20.60
N LEU A 15 20.39 -6.26 19.78
CA LEU A 15 20.31 -7.69 20.06
C LEU A 15 21.49 -8.47 19.51
N GLY A 16 22.14 -7.95 18.45
CA GLY A 16 23.25 -8.63 17.82
C GLY A 16 23.63 -8.03 16.46
N TYR A 17 24.43 -8.76 15.71
CA TYR A 17 24.94 -8.35 14.42
C TYR A 17 24.77 -9.48 13.40
N VAL A 18 24.46 -9.09 12.17
CA VAL A 18 24.45 -9.96 11.00
C VAL A 18 25.35 -9.36 9.92
N GLN A 19 25.47 -10.01 8.78
CA GLN A 19 26.28 -9.49 7.68
C GLN A 19 25.81 -8.07 7.30
N TYR A 20 26.79 -7.14 7.21
CA TYR A 20 26.51 -5.77 6.80
C TYR A 20 25.97 -5.70 5.36
N ARG A 21 24.96 -4.87 5.16
CA ARG A 21 24.45 -4.51 3.84
C ARG A 21 24.31 -3.00 3.76
N PRO A 22 24.90 -2.34 2.75
CA PRO A 22 24.83 -0.88 2.63
C PRO A 22 23.39 -0.44 2.30
N VAL A 23 23.10 0.84 2.58
CA VAL A 23 21.88 1.49 2.11
C VAL A 23 21.89 1.51 0.58
N ALA A 24 20.76 1.12 -0.02
CA ALA A 24 20.61 1.18 -1.47
C ALA A 24 20.70 2.63 -1.97
N LYS A 25 21.24 2.84 -3.16
CA LYS A 25 21.24 4.16 -3.81
C LYS A 25 19.84 4.49 -4.34
N SER A 26 19.55 5.78 -4.50
CA SER A 26 18.34 6.19 -5.22
C SER A 26 18.40 5.75 -6.69
N HIS A 27 17.24 5.32 -7.19
CA HIS A 27 17.03 4.97 -8.58
C HIS A 27 16.48 6.16 -9.40
N PHE A 28 16.26 7.32 -8.77
CA PHE A 28 15.81 8.52 -9.47
C PHE A 28 16.97 9.23 -10.15
N VAL A 29 16.75 9.61 -11.40
CA VAL A 29 17.65 10.45 -12.20
C VAL A 29 16.85 11.58 -12.84
N SER A 30 17.52 12.71 -13.17
CA SER A 30 16.88 13.80 -13.89
C SER A 30 16.37 13.34 -15.26
N ALA A 31 15.16 13.76 -15.60
CA ALA A 31 14.58 13.47 -16.90
C ALA A 31 15.30 14.26 -18.02
N PRO A 32 15.46 13.72 -19.23
CA PRO A 32 16.23 14.37 -20.31
C PRO A 32 15.54 15.62 -20.88
N TRP A 33 14.30 15.86 -20.54
CA TRP A 33 13.53 17.07 -20.89
C TRP A 33 13.44 18.09 -19.77
N SER A 34 13.94 17.77 -18.58
CA SER A 34 14.05 18.73 -17.49
C SER A 34 15.19 19.68 -17.83
N GLY A 35 14.92 20.95 -18.08
CA GLY A 35 15.95 21.97 -18.29
C GLY A 35 16.77 22.26 -17.02
N ASP A 36 17.74 23.17 -17.09
CA ASP A 36 18.60 23.56 -15.95
C ASP A 36 17.85 24.27 -14.79
N SER A 37 16.59 24.66 -15.01
CA SER A 37 15.70 25.27 -14.01
C SER A 37 14.59 24.32 -13.60
N HIS A 38 14.92 23.34 -12.76
CA HIS A 38 13.89 22.55 -12.10
C HIS A 38 13.15 23.38 -11.03
N ASP A 39 11.84 23.26 -10.99
CA ASP A 39 11.14 23.55 -9.74
C ASP A 39 11.52 22.46 -8.73
N ASP A 40 12.58 22.70 -7.98
CA ASP A 40 13.16 21.77 -7.02
C ASP A 40 12.34 21.65 -5.73
N ALA A 41 11.06 21.89 -5.76
CA ALA A 41 10.18 21.73 -4.59
C ALA A 41 10.19 20.29 -4.06
N TYR A 42 10.38 19.30 -4.96
CA TYR A 42 10.50 17.89 -4.62
C TYR A 42 11.78 17.30 -5.21
N LEU A 43 12.51 16.54 -4.39
CA LEU A 43 13.76 15.87 -4.73
C LEU A 43 13.69 14.39 -4.38
N PRO A 44 14.51 13.52 -5.01
CA PRO A 44 14.71 12.15 -4.55
C PRO A 44 15.14 12.09 -3.10
N SER A 45 14.60 11.13 -2.36
CA SER A 45 14.93 10.90 -0.95
C SER A 45 16.43 10.76 -0.72
N ALA A 46 16.93 11.30 0.39
CA ALA A 46 18.30 11.09 0.84
C ALA A 46 18.49 9.61 1.24
N MET A 47 19.15 8.84 0.38
CA MET A 47 19.44 7.41 0.58
C MET A 47 20.80 7.26 1.26
N THR A 48 20.88 7.61 2.56
CA THR A 48 22.13 7.65 3.33
C THR A 48 21.99 6.89 4.65
N GLU A 49 23.10 6.45 5.23
CA GLU A 49 23.11 5.84 6.57
C GLU A 49 22.64 6.83 7.65
N GLU A 50 22.90 8.12 7.48
CA GLU A 50 22.41 9.17 8.38
C GLU A 50 20.88 9.24 8.38
N ALA A 51 20.26 9.23 7.19
CA ALA A 51 18.81 9.23 7.06
C ALA A 51 18.19 7.96 7.67
N LEU A 52 18.83 6.80 7.49
CA LEU A 52 18.41 5.55 8.11
C LEU A 52 18.53 5.62 9.63
N ALA A 53 19.65 6.16 10.14
CA ALA A 53 19.86 6.37 11.57
C ALA A 53 18.79 7.27 12.20
N LYS A 54 18.49 8.40 11.54
CA LYS A 54 17.41 9.32 11.98
C LYS A 54 16.04 8.65 11.98
N SER A 55 15.78 7.77 11.02
CA SER A 55 14.53 7.02 10.97
C SER A 55 14.44 5.98 12.09
N CYS A 56 15.56 5.29 12.42
CA CYS A 56 15.64 4.36 13.54
C CYS A 56 15.43 5.06 14.88
N ALA A 57 15.99 6.24 15.07
CA ALA A 57 15.93 7.01 16.34
C ALA A 57 14.51 7.50 16.70
N LYS A 58 13.57 7.43 15.77
CA LYS A 58 12.14 7.70 16.03
C LYS A 58 11.43 6.56 16.74
N ALA A 59 12.11 5.44 17.03
CA ALA A 59 11.56 4.32 17.77
C ALA A 59 11.12 4.80 19.17
N SER A 60 9.85 4.66 19.43
CA SER A 60 9.01 5.40 20.37
C SER A 60 9.28 5.12 21.84
N ASP A 61 9.04 6.13 22.64
CA ASP A 61 8.71 5.96 24.07
C ASP A 61 7.44 5.10 24.21
N PRO A 62 7.34 4.28 25.30
CA PRO A 62 6.16 3.49 25.52
C PRO A 62 4.93 4.39 25.68
N LEU A 63 3.91 4.14 24.87
CA LEU A 63 2.65 4.88 24.90
C LEU A 63 1.89 4.63 26.20
N LYS A 64 1.06 5.60 26.59
CA LYS A 64 0.14 5.42 27.71
C LYS A 64 -0.78 4.24 27.41
N PRO A 65 -0.98 3.30 28.35
CA PRO A 65 -1.89 2.19 28.14
C PRO A 65 -3.33 2.69 28.06
N TYR A 66 -4.12 2.08 27.19
CA TYR A 66 -5.57 2.21 27.22
C TYR A 66 -6.14 1.52 28.46
N PRO A 67 -7.15 2.09 29.12
CA PRO A 67 -7.86 1.44 30.21
C PRO A 67 -8.48 0.09 29.76
N PRO A 68 -8.44 -0.93 30.63
CA PRO A 68 -8.96 -2.27 30.28
C PRO A 68 -10.43 -2.28 29.85
N GLU A 69 -11.27 -1.42 30.46
CA GLU A 69 -12.69 -1.29 30.12
C GLU A 69 -12.90 -0.76 28.68
N LYS A 70 -12.04 0.16 28.23
CA LYS A 70 -12.07 0.69 26.86
C LYS A 70 -11.60 -0.35 25.83
N LEU A 71 -10.57 -1.13 26.16
CA LEU A 71 -10.12 -2.25 25.33
C LEU A 71 -11.21 -3.33 25.22
N ALA A 72 -11.91 -3.63 26.32
CA ALA A 72 -13.04 -4.56 26.33
C ALA A 72 -14.21 -4.04 25.47
N TRP A 73 -14.48 -2.73 25.53
CA TRP A 73 -15.47 -2.09 24.67
C TRP A 73 -15.08 -2.21 23.19
N MET A 74 -13.83 -1.90 22.82
CA MET A 74 -13.32 -2.03 21.44
C MET A 74 -13.44 -3.47 20.94
N MET A 75 -13.13 -4.46 21.78
CA MET A 75 -13.31 -5.87 21.44
C MET A 75 -14.77 -6.21 21.14
N ALA A 76 -15.70 -5.81 22.02
CA ALA A 76 -17.13 -6.06 21.83
C ALA A 76 -17.69 -5.33 20.60
N TYR A 77 -17.28 -4.08 20.37
CA TYR A 77 -17.65 -3.29 19.21
C TYR A 77 -17.12 -3.94 17.92
N GLY A 78 -15.85 -4.30 17.86
CA GLY A 78 -15.24 -4.97 16.73
C GLY A 78 -15.90 -6.30 16.40
N LEU A 79 -16.18 -7.13 17.41
CA LEU A 79 -16.92 -8.39 17.21
C LEU A 79 -18.30 -8.15 16.59
N ARG A 80 -19.05 -7.18 17.11
CA ARG A 80 -20.39 -6.85 16.59
C ARG A 80 -20.33 -6.40 15.12
N LYS A 81 -19.31 -5.60 14.74
CA LYS A 81 -19.18 -5.04 13.39
C LYS A 81 -18.59 -6.02 12.37
N LEU A 82 -17.66 -6.88 12.80
CA LEU A 82 -16.92 -7.78 11.91
C LEU A 82 -17.51 -9.18 11.77
N SER A 83 -18.34 -9.63 12.72
CA SER A 83 -18.86 -11.00 12.74
C SER A 83 -19.60 -11.39 11.46
N GLY A 84 -20.42 -10.49 10.91
CA GLY A 84 -21.15 -10.75 9.67
C GLY A 84 -20.23 -10.92 8.46
N MET A 85 -19.11 -10.20 8.43
CA MET A 85 -18.15 -10.23 7.33
C MET A 85 -17.13 -11.38 7.47
N TRP A 86 -16.61 -11.61 8.68
CA TRP A 86 -15.51 -12.56 8.92
C TRP A 86 -15.98 -13.97 9.23
N PHE A 87 -17.30 -14.22 9.31
CA PHE A 87 -17.81 -15.55 9.54
C PHE A 87 -17.43 -16.53 8.40
N GLY A 88 -17.19 -17.79 8.73
CA GLY A 88 -16.85 -18.87 7.81
C GLY A 88 -15.33 -19.10 7.66
N GLU A 89 -14.91 -19.71 6.56
CA GLU A 89 -13.52 -20.06 6.33
C GLU A 89 -12.66 -18.80 6.10
N ASN A 90 -11.52 -18.76 6.80
CA ASN A 90 -10.60 -17.63 6.76
C ASN A 90 -9.12 -18.06 6.56
N VAL A 91 -8.84 -19.36 6.42
CA VAL A 91 -7.48 -19.86 6.22
C VAL A 91 -7.28 -20.27 4.77
N ARG A 92 -6.25 -19.71 4.14
CA ARG A 92 -5.87 -20.01 2.76
C ARG A 92 -4.80 -21.10 2.72
N VAL A 93 -4.84 -21.97 1.71
CA VAL A 93 -3.78 -22.95 1.49
C VAL A 93 -2.50 -22.28 0.97
N TYR A 94 -1.36 -22.94 1.15
CA TYR A 94 -0.04 -22.41 0.83
C TYR A 94 0.10 -21.95 -0.63
N GLU A 95 -0.36 -22.77 -1.58
CA GLU A 95 -0.25 -22.52 -3.02
C GLU A 95 -1.04 -21.29 -3.45
N GLU A 96 -2.22 -21.07 -2.86
CA GLU A 96 -3.02 -19.87 -3.12
C GLU A 96 -2.37 -18.62 -2.55
N ALA A 97 -1.85 -18.70 -1.32
CA ALA A 97 -1.11 -17.60 -0.72
C ALA A 97 0.14 -17.23 -1.54
N LEU A 98 0.83 -18.24 -2.08
CA LEU A 98 2.01 -18.06 -2.91
C LEU A 98 1.68 -17.35 -4.24
N ARG A 99 0.59 -17.71 -4.91
CA ARG A 99 0.12 -17.06 -6.15
C ARG A 99 -0.18 -15.57 -5.97
N LEU A 100 -0.56 -15.16 -4.77
CA LEU A 100 -0.84 -13.76 -4.43
C LEU A 100 0.43 -12.97 -4.06
N CYS A 101 1.61 -13.60 -4.07
CA CYS A 101 2.86 -12.92 -3.77
C CYS A 101 3.45 -12.27 -5.01
N ASN A 102 3.95 -11.03 -4.87
CA ASN A 102 4.78 -10.44 -5.91
C ASN A 102 6.17 -11.08 -5.89
N LEU A 103 6.39 -12.02 -6.79
CA LEU A 103 7.64 -12.82 -6.85
C LEU A 103 8.86 -12.01 -7.31
N ALA A 104 8.68 -10.89 -8.02
CA ALA A 104 9.77 -10.01 -8.46
C ALA A 104 10.33 -9.11 -7.35
N LYS A 105 9.88 -9.26 -6.10
CA LYS A 105 10.39 -8.50 -4.95
C LYS A 105 11.28 -9.37 -4.08
N SER A 106 12.21 -8.72 -3.35
CA SER A 106 13.13 -9.39 -2.43
C SER A 106 12.41 -10.41 -1.53
N ALA A 107 13.03 -11.56 -1.32
CA ALA A 107 12.55 -12.58 -0.38
C ALA A 107 12.75 -12.17 1.11
N GLY A 108 13.47 -11.09 1.37
CA GLY A 108 13.80 -10.65 2.71
C GLY A 108 14.82 -11.53 3.41
N PHE A 109 15.03 -11.28 4.70
CA PHE A 109 15.98 -12.05 5.49
C PHE A 109 15.50 -13.50 5.70
N PRO A 110 16.42 -14.49 5.64
CA PRO A 110 17.85 -14.39 5.31
C PRO A 110 18.15 -14.50 3.81
N TRP A 111 17.18 -14.82 2.98
CA TRP A 111 17.36 -15.16 1.56
C TRP A 111 17.95 -14.02 0.73
N TYR A 112 17.70 -12.75 1.07
CA TYR A 112 18.24 -11.61 0.34
C TYR A 112 19.78 -11.57 0.26
N TYR A 113 20.50 -12.45 0.97
CA TYR A 113 21.95 -12.56 0.87
C TYR A 113 22.41 -13.36 -0.35
N TRP A 114 21.58 -14.27 -0.86
CA TRP A 114 21.96 -15.15 -1.97
C TRP A 114 20.90 -15.29 -3.06
N THR A 115 19.73 -14.71 -2.91
CA THR A 115 18.69 -14.65 -3.93
C THR A 115 18.41 -13.20 -4.34
N SER A 116 18.09 -12.99 -5.62
CA SER A 116 17.72 -11.67 -6.15
C SER A 116 16.32 -11.24 -5.71
N ASP A 117 15.39 -12.18 -5.73
CA ASP A 117 13.97 -11.97 -5.48
C ASP A 117 13.31 -13.24 -4.90
N LYS A 118 11.98 -13.22 -4.76
CA LYS A 118 11.21 -14.38 -4.27
C LYS A 118 11.14 -15.52 -5.27
N TYR A 119 11.16 -15.21 -6.58
CA TYR A 119 11.16 -16.25 -7.61
C TYR A 119 12.46 -17.06 -7.55
N ASP A 120 13.59 -16.39 -7.46
CA ASP A 120 14.89 -17.03 -7.29
C ASP A 120 14.97 -17.84 -5.98
N CYS A 121 14.37 -17.32 -4.89
CA CYS A 121 14.23 -18.06 -3.63
C CYS A 121 13.43 -19.35 -3.79
N LEU A 122 12.35 -19.35 -4.55
CA LEU A 122 11.57 -20.57 -4.83
C LEU A 122 12.36 -21.59 -5.66
N ILE A 123 13.17 -21.13 -6.61
CA ILE A 123 14.03 -22.05 -7.39
C ILE A 123 15.07 -22.72 -6.50
N GLN A 124 15.68 -21.97 -5.58
CA GLN A 124 16.81 -22.45 -4.79
C GLN A 124 16.41 -23.17 -3.51
N ASP A 125 15.37 -22.71 -2.81
CA ASP A 125 15.08 -23.07 -1.43
C ASP A 125 13.57 -23.33 -1.14
N ALA A 126 12.76 -23.70 -2.14
CA ALA A 126 11.31 -23.89 -1.96
C ALA A 126 10.95 -24.80 -0.77
N GLY A 127 11.61 -25.94 -0.62
CA GLY A 127 11.34 -26.87 0.48
C GLY A 127 11.64 -26.28 1.85
N LYS A 128 12.76 -25.56 1.99
CA LYS A 128 13.10 -24.89 3.26
C LYS A 128 12.13 -23.78 3.59
N LEU A 129 11.64 -23.05 2.58
CA LEU A 129 10.64 -22.00 2.76
C LEU A 129 9.32 -22.61 3.28
N GLU A 130 8.85 -23.68 2.64
CA GLU A 130 7.63 -24.37 3.04
C GLU A 130 7.72 -24.96 4.45
N ASP A 131 8.85 -25.63 4.78
CA ASP A 131 9.09 -26.17 6.12
C ASP A 131 9.03 -25.08 7.19
N LYS A 132 9.62 -23.90 6.94
CA LYS A 132 9.57 -22.78 7.87
C LYS A 132 8.16 -22.20 8.02
N VAL A 133 7.41 -22.11 6.94
CA VAL A 133 5.99 -21.69 7.00
C VAL A 133 5.19 -22.69 7.84
N ARG A 134 5.38 -23.99 7.63
CA ARG A 134 4.70 -25.05 8.42
C ARG A 134 5.06 -24.97 9.90
N ALA A 135 6.34 -24.79 10.23
CA ALA A 135 6.83 -24.65 11.60
C ALA A 135 6.18 -23.45 12.30
N LEU A 136 6.14 -22.28 11.62
CA LEU A 136 5.46 -21.10 12.15
C LEU A 136 3.97 -21.33 12.37
N LEU A 137 3.28 -21.95 11.41
CA LEU A 137 1.85 -22.24 11.51
C LEU A 137 1.54 -23.28 12.60
N ALA A 138 2.49 -24.15 12.94
CA ALA A 138 2.42 -25.05 14.08
C ALA A 138 2.69 -24.36 15.43
N GLY A 139 3.05 -23.08 15.42
CA GLY A 139 3.37 -22.30 16.62
C GLY A 139 4.81 -22.47 17.11
N GLU A 140 5.72 -22.97 16.27
CA GLU A 140 7.14 -23.05 16.60
C GLU A 140 7.79 -21.67 16.61
N ASP A 141 8.80 -21.48 17.47
CA ASP A 141 9.48 -20.18 17.63
C ASP A 141 10.55 -19.99 16.53
N GLU A 142 10.12 -19.60 15.35
CA GLU A 142 11.01 -19.19 14.26
C GLU A 142 11.45 -17.73 14.46
N TRP A 143 12.74 -17.46 14.31
CA TRP A 143 13.26 -16.08 14.33
C TRP A 143 13.08 -15.42 12.96
N LEU A 144 12.18 -14.47 12.88
CA LEU A 144 11.76 -13.79 11.65
C LEU A 144 11.95 -12.26 11.74
N PRO A 145 13.20 -11.77 11.70
CA PRO A 145 13.45 -10.33 11.78
C PRO A 145 12.99 -9.62 10.52
N PHE A 146 12.51 -8.41 10.70
CA PHE A 146 12.24 -7.48 9.60
C PHE A 146 13.54 -6.84 9.12
N THR A 147 13.54 -6.30 7.90
CA THR A 147 14.66 -5.53 7.36
C THR A 147 14.24 -4.08 7.21
N LEU A 148 14.92 -3.16 7.89
CA LEU A 148 14.66 -1.73 7.78
C LEU A 148 15.36 -1.17 6.53
N THR A 149 14.57 -0.54 5.66
CA THR A 149 15.02 -0.01 4.38
C THR A 149 14.44 1.40 4.18
N LEU A 150 15.22 2.30 3.58
CA LEU A 150 14.73 3.63 3.22
C LEU A 150 13.81 3.57 1.99
N LYS A 151 12.75 4.39 1.99
CA LYS A 151 11.86 4.55 0.83
C LYS A 151 12.52 5.48 -0.19
N ASP A 152 12.74 4.95 -1.39
CA ASP A 152 13.20 5.71 -2.54
C ASP A 152 11.99 6.38 -3.23
N GLU A 153 11.70 7.63 -2.84
CA GLU A 153 10.52 8.40 -3.25
C GLU A 153 10.86 9.90 -3.39
N LEU A 154 10.00 10.66 -4.04
CA LEU A 154 10.14 12.12 -4.08
C LEU A 154 9.61 12.74 -2.77
N ARG A 155 10.43 13.62 -2.20
CA ARG A 155 10.14 14.34 -0.95
C ARG A 155 10.33 15.83 -1.14
N THR A 156 9.70 16.65 -0.33
CA THR A 156 9.95 18.09 -0.33
C THR A 156 11.42 18.38 -0.04
N ARG A 157 11.96 19.39 -0.67
CA ARG A 157 13.39 19.79 -0.58
C ARG A 157 13.87 19.89 0.87
N ASP A 158 13.11 20.57 1.73
CA ASP A 158 13.44 20.76 3.15
C ASP A 158 13.62 19.41 3.88
N ARG A 159 12.79 18.41 3.59
CA ARG A 159 12.90 17.09 4.20
C ARG A 159 14.11 16.30 3.70
N VAL A 160 14.46 16.47 2.42
CA VAL A 160 15.66 15.84 1.86
C VAL A 160 16.92 16.46 2.45
N GLU A 161 17.02 17.79 2.51
CA GLU A 161 18.14 18.52 3.13
C GLU A 161 18.33 18.17 4.61
N GLN A 162 17.24 17.94 5.34
CA GLN A 162 17.26 17.50 6.74
C GLN A 162 17.51 15.99 6.89
N GLN A 163 17.75 15.24 5.82
CA GLN A 163 17.92 13.77 5.84
C GLN A 163 16.70 13.03 6.48
N LYS A 164 15.50 13.57 6.31
CA LYS A 164 14.23 13.02 6.83
C LYS A 164 13.59 12.08 5.82
N THR A 165 14.29 11.02 5.43
CA THR A 165 13.75 9.97 4.57
C THR A 165 12.90 9.02 5.38
N ARG A 166 11.74 8.62 4.84
CA ARG A 166 10.92 7.57 5.45
C ARG A 166 11.61 6.22 5.31
N ALA A 167 11.52 5.39 6.32
CA ALA A 167 11.91 4.00 6.26
C ALA A 167 10.68 3.09 6.35
N PHE A 168 10.82 1.87 5.88
CA PHE A 168 9.84 0.81 6.06
C PHE A 168 10.53 -0.48 6.50
N ASN A 169 9.81 -1.31 7.23
CA ASN A 169 10.29 -2.60 7.68
C ASN A 169 9.78 -3.68 6.73
N ALA A 170 10.64 -4.22 5.86
CA ALA A 170 10.26 -5.32 4.98
C ALA A 170 10.23 -6.63 5.74
N SER A 171 9.12 -7.37 5.65
CA SER A 171 9.00 -8.71 6.20
C SER A 171 9.76 -9.74 5.35
N GLY A 172 10.20 -10.82 5.96
CA GLY A 172 10.72 -11.99 5.26
C GLY A 172 9.60 -12.79 4.56
N PHE A 173 9.98 -13.65 3.60
CA PHE A 173 9.01 -14.39 2.77
C PHE A 173 8.17 -15.36 3.60
N VAL A 174 8.72 -16.01 4.64
CA VAL A 174 7.95 -16.85 5.58
C VAL A 174 6.85 -16.06 6.25
N HIS A 175 7.19 -14.87 6.80
CA HIS A 175 6.24 -14.01 7.47
C HIS A 175 5.13 -13.54 6.53
N LEU A 176 5.47 -13.16 5.29
CA LEU A 176 4.52 -12.75 4.27
C LEU A 176 3.54 -13.88 3.91
N LEU A 177 4.05 -15.08 3.62
CA LEU A 177 3.21 -16.23 3.27
C LEU A 177 2.28 -16.63 4.41
N SER A 178 2.81 -16.76 5.64
CA SER A 178 2.00 -17.11 6.80
C SER A 178 0.91 -16.06 7.07
N SER A 179 1.23 -14.77 6.90
CA SER A 179 0.24 -13.70 7.02
C SER A 179 -0.86 -13.77 5.94
N LYS A 180 -0.49 -14.05 4.67
CA LYS A 180 -1.46 -14.24 3.59
C LYS A 180 -2.35 -15.47 3.81
N MET A 181 -1.80 -16.54 4.36
CA MET A 181 -2.57 -17.74 4.69
C MET A 181 -3.60 -17.47 5.80
N LEU A 182 -3.20 -16.79 6.87
CA LEU A 182 -4.04 -16.59 8.05
C LEU A 182 -5.00 -15.39 7.95
N PHE A 183 -4.60 -14.32 7.27
CA PHE A 183 -5.35 -13.05 7.29
C PHE A 183 -5.87 -12.63 5.92
N GLY A 184 -5.36 -13.23 4.83
CA GLY A 184 -5.67 -12.79 3.46
C GLY A 184 -7.17 -12.80 3.18
N ILE A 185 -7.89 -13.87 3.55
CA ILE A 185 -9.35 -13.98 3.35
C ILE A 185 -10.10 -12.95 4.21
N GLN A 186 -9.69 -12.72 5.46
CA GLN A 186 -10.31 -11.68 6.30
C GLN A 186 -10.15 -10.28 5.68
N ASN A 187 -8.96 -10.00 5.12
CA ASN A 187 -8.70 -8.74 4.45
C ASN A 187 -9.52 -8.59 3.17
N GLU A 188 -9.63 -9.64 2.36
CA GLU A 188 -10.46 -9.65 1.14
C GLU A 188 -11.93 -9.43 1.46
N LYS A 189 -12.46 -10.10 2.48
CA LYS A 189 -13.84 -9.88 2.95
C LYS A 189 -14.11 -8.43 3.34
N LEU A 190 -13.14 -7.71 3.92
CA LEU A 190 -13.27 -6.28 4.14
C LEU A 190 -13.24 -5.50 2.82
N MET A 191 -12.34 -5.81 1.91
CA MET A 191 -12.27 -5.15 0.60
C MET A 191 -13.53 -5.39 -0.25
N ASP A 192 -14.12 -6.57 -0.18
CA ASP A 192 -15.36 -6.91 -0.90
C ASP A 192 -16.60 -6.20 -0.32
N ASN A 193 -16.53 -5.72 0.92
CA ASN A 193 -17.60 -5.01 1.61
C ASN A 193 -17.36 -3.51 1.74
N LEU A 194 -16.63 -2.90 0.82
CA LEU A 194 -16.41 -1.44 0.78
C LEU A 194 -17.73 -0.67 0.85
N GLY A 195 -17.76 0.39 1.67
CA GLY A 195 -18.95 1.20 1.91
C GLY A 195 -19.88 0.69 3.03
N GLN A 196 -19.71 -0.53 3.52
CA GLN A 196 -20.45 -1.07 4.69
C GLN A 196 -19.71 -0.81 6.01
N HIS A 197 -18.48 -0.35 5.94
CA HIS A 197 -17.60 0.00 7.06
C HIS A 197 -16.65 1.13 6.65
N PRO A 198 -15.96 1.80 7.60
CA PRO A 198 -15.09 2.93 7.31
C PRO A 198 -13.82 2.61 6.51
N ILE A 199 -13.37 1.36 6.50
CA ILE A 199 -12.09 0.97 5.88
C ILE A 199 -12.22 1.02 4.36
N THR A 200 -11.28 1.72 3.71
CA THR A 200 -11.26 1.92 2.26
C THR A 200 -10.07 1.24 1.57
N ILE A 201 -9.36 0.33 2.25
CA ILE A 201 -8.32 -0.49 1.62
C ILE A 201 -8.94 -1.26 0.45
N GLY A 202 -8.33 -1.16 -0.73
CA GLY A 202 -8.85 -1.76 -1.96
C GLY A 202 -9.69 -0.83 -2.83
N ILE A 203 -10.02 0.40 -2.33
CA ILE A 203 -10.75 1.38 -3.14
C ILE A 203 -9.97 1.80 -4.39
N SER A 204 -10.64 1.86 -5.53
CA SER A 204 -10.05 2.39 -6.76
C SER A 204 -10.09 3.92 -6.74
N VAL A 205 -8.93 4.56 -6.53
CA VAL A 205 -8.83 6.02 -6.38
C VAL A 205 -9.25 6.79 -7.64
N PRO A 206 -8.90 6.40 -8.89
CA PRO A 206 -9.37 7.14 -10.05
C PRO A 206 -10.84 6.86 -10.39
N GLY A 207 -11.48 5.83 -9.79
CA GLY A 207 -12.84 5.41 -10.11
C GLY A 207 -13.93 6.18 -9.36
N GLN A 208 -15.18 6.02 -9.82
CA GLN A 208 -16.37 6.61 -9.18
C GLN A 208 -16.58 6.09 -7.75
N GLN A 209 -16.05 4.94 -7.41
CA GLN A 209 -16.10 4.39 -6.05
C GLN A 209 -15.44 5.36 -5.03
N PHE A 210 -14.27 5.94 -5.39
CA PHE A 210 -13.61 6.95 -4.56
C PHE A 210 -14.46 8.23 -4.46
N VAL A 211 -14.97 8.72 -5.60
CA VAL A 211 -15.83 9.93 -5.63
C VAL A 211 -17.05 9.74 -4.73
N THR A 212 -17.73 8.60 -4.84
CA THR A 212 -18.91 8.27 -4.03
C THR A 212 -18.56 8.16 -2.54
N ALA A 213 -17.46 7.51 -2.20
CA ALA A 213 -17.00 7.38 -0.82
C ALA A 213 -16.74 8.78 -0.19
N VAL A 214 -15.99 9.65 -0.87
CA VAL A 214 -15.70 10.99 -0.38
C VAL A 214 -16.99 11.83 -0.25
N LEU A 215 -17.87 11.82 -1.25
CA LEU A 215 -19.13 12.57 -1.19
C LEU A 215 -20.07 12.06 -0.09
N SER A 216 -20.01 10.79 0.26
CA SER A 216 -20.83 10.21 1.34
C SER A 216 -20.55 10.82 2.71
N LEU A 217 -19.37 11.41 2.92
CA LEU A 217 -19.02 12.13 4.15
C LEU A 217 -19.92 13.37 4.37
N GLY A 218 -20.33 14.04 3.28
CA GLY A 218 -20.96 15.36 3.33
C GLY A 218 -22.45 15.39 3.71
N ALA A 219 -23.06 14.27 4.08
CA ALA A 219 -24.50 14.23 4.38
C ALA A 219 -24.86 14.98 5.69
N GLY A 220 -24.82 16.31 5.65
CA GLY A 220 -25.27 17.19 6.74
C GLY A 220 -24.29 17.31 7.91
N LYS A 221 -23.03 16.94 7.74
CA LYS A 221 -21.98 17.00 8.75
C LYS A 221 -20.77 17.78 8.26
N THR A 222 -19.96 18.26 9.19
CA THR A 222 -18.71 18.97 8.90
C THR A 222 -17.60 17.99 8.61
N CYS A 223 -16.84 18.19 7.53
CA CYS A 223 -15.78 17.26 7.10
C CYS A 223 -14.38 17.82 7.38
N TYR A 224 -13.47 16.91 7.71
CA TYR A 224 -12.06 17.18 7.99
C TYR A 224 -11.18 16.11 7.34
N ASP A 225 -10.10 16.53 6.70
CA ASP A 225 -9.00 15.66 6.30
C ASP A 225 -7.98 15.55 7.44
N ALA A 226 -7.56 14.35 7.74
CA ALA A 226 -6.66 14.06 8.83
C ALA A 226 -5.63 12.99 8.48
N ASP A 227 -4.50 13.02 9.16
CA ASP A 227 -3.43 12.04 9.05
C ASP A 227 -3.08 11.50 10.45
N GLY A 228 -2.89 10.21 10.56
CA GLY A 228 -2.41 9.57 11.77
C GLY A 228 -0.92 9.83 11.98
N ASP A 229 -0.57 10.90 12.72
CA ASP A 229 0.81 11.33 12.89
C ASP A 229 1.68 10.26 13.58
N GLY A 230 2.59 9.69 12.78
CA GLY A 230 3.51 8.67 13.26
C GLY A 230 2.80 7.38 13.70
N CYS A 231 1.69 7.02 13.04
CA CYS A 231 0.85 5.87 13.38
C CYS A 231 1.68 4.62 13.67
N ASP A 232 2.56 4.23 12.74
CA ASP A 232 3.40 3.03 12.92
C ASP A 232 4.26 3.09 14.19
N GLN A 233 4.76 4.28 14.57
CA GLN A 233 5.64 4.47 15.72
C GLN A 233 4.90 4.64 17.04
N ARG A 234 3.63 5.03 16.98
CA ARG A 234 2.76 5.34 18.13
C ARG A 234 1.60 4.37 18.29
N PHE A 235 1.68 3.22 17.64
CA PHE A 235 0.63 2.22 17.66
C PHE A 235 0.46 1.65 19.08
N ASN A 236 -0.71 1.82 19.67
CA ASN A 236 -0.95 1.36 21.04
C ASN A 236 -1.02 -0.16 21.11
N LEU A 237 -0.12 -0.77 21.89
CA LEU A 237 -0.02 -2.23 22.01
C LEU A 237 -1.27 -2.88 22.61
N GLY A 238 -2.04 -2.18 23.43
CA GLY A 238 -3.32 -2.67 23.94
C GLY A 238 -4.31 -2.86 22.82
N VAL A 239 -4.44 -1.85 21.95
CA VAL A 239 -5.33 -1.91 20.77
C VAL A 239 -4.82 -2.93 19.75
N ALA A 240 -3.49 -3.05 19.56
CA ALA A 240 -2.91 -4.11 18.71
C ALA A 240 -3.35 -5.51 19.17
N ARG A 241 -3.37 -5.75 20.48
CA ARG A 241 -3.86 -7.02 21.05
C ARG A 241 -5.36 -7.22 20.83
N VAL A 242 -6.16 -6.17 20.91
CA VAL A 242 -7.59 -6.26 20.56
C VAL A 242 -7.76 -6.67 19.11
N ILE A 243 -7.04 -6.07 18.16
CA ILE A 243 -7.11 -6.43 16.74
C ILE A 243 -6.65 -7.88 16.52
N ARG A 244 -5.53 -8.29 17.13
CA ARG A 244 -5.06 -9.67 17.11
C ARG A 244 -6.15 -10.64 17.59
N ASP A 245 -6.75 -10.34 18.72
CA ASP A 245 -7.73 -11.23 19.35
C ASP A 245 -9.04 -11.25 18.55
N LEU A 246 -9.46 -10.13 17.95
CA LEU A 246 -10.55 -10.08 16.98
C LEU A 246 -10.31 -11.03 15.81
N ARG A 247 -9.10 -11.00 15.22
CA ARG A 247 -8.75 -11.91 14.11
C ARG A 247 -8.76 -13.37 14.54
N LYS A 248 -8.25 -13.67 15.74
CA LYS A 248 -8.22 -15.04 16.31
C LYS A 248 -9.62 -15.65 16.48
N VAL A 249 -10.62 -14.86 16.87
CA VAL A 249 -12.01 -15.36 17.05
C VAL A 249 -12.54 -16.02 15.77
N PHE A 250 -12.09 -15.58 14.61
CA PHE A 250 -12.56 -16.09 13.30
C PHE A 250 -11.55 -17.05 12.63
N LEU A 251 -10.57 -17.54 13.40
CA LEU A 251 -9.59 -18.52 12.94
C LEU A 251 -9.67 -19.80 13.77
N PRO A 252 -9.37 -20.96 13.18
CA PRO A 252 -9.27 -22.21 13.94
C PRO A 252 -8.23 -22.10 15.07
N VAL A 253 -8.55 -22.67 16.22
CA VAL A 253 -7.74 -22.54 17.46
C VAL A 253 -6.30 -23.02 17.32
N ASN A 254 -6.06 -24.01 16.45
CA ASN A 254 -4.71 -24.53 16.17
C ASN A 254 -3.76 -23.51 15.53
N TYR A 255 -4.27 -22.39 14.97
CA TYR A 255 -3.45 -21.30 14.42
C TYR A 255 -3.25 -20.14 15.39
N HIS A 256 -3.88 -20.16 16.58
CA HIS A 256 -3.81 -19.04 17.52
C HIS A 256 -2.38 -18.72 17.98
N ALA A 257 -1.54 -19.76 18.21
CA ALA A 257 -0.14 -19.56 18.55
C ALA A 257 0.66 -18.88 17.43
N ALA A 258 0.40 -19.27 16.18
CA ALA A 258 1.02 -18.64 15.01
C ALA A 258 0.60 -17.15 14.88
N VAL A 259 -0.68 -16.84 15.13
CA VAL A 259 -1.18 -15.47 15.14
C VAL A 259 -0.47 -14.65 16.23
N ASP A 260 -0.38 -15.17 17.45
CA ASP A 260 0.33 -14.51 18.55
C ASP A 260 1.79 -14.22 18.16
N LYS A 261 2.49 -15.22 17.60
CA LYS A 261 3.89 -15.08 17.14
C LYS A 261 4.04 -14.00 16.07
N LEU A 262 3.19 -13.98 15.04
CA LEU A 262 3.23 -12.99 13.98
C LEU A 262 3.02 -11.57 14.54
N TYR A 263 2.09 -11.38 15.46
CA TYR A 263 1.84 -10.09 16.09
C TYR A 263 3.00 -9.66 17.00
N ASP A 264 3.60 -10.59 17.75
CA ASP A 264 4.78 -10.31 18.57
C ASP A 264 5.98 -9.91 17.70
N ASP A 265 6.21 -10.56 16.57
CA ASP A 265 7.26 -10.20 15.60
C ASP A 265 7.04 -8.80 15.02
N VAL A 266 5.79 -8.42 14.75
CA VAL A 266 5.45 -7.10 14.24
C VAL A 266 5.63 -6.03 15.30
N TYR A 267 5.06 -6.20 16.50
CA TYR A 267 4.94 -5.13 17.47
C TYR A 267 6.05 -5.10 18.54
N ALA A 268 6.78 -6.20 18.72
CA ALA A 268 7.87 -6.30 19.71
C ALA A 268 9.10 -7.07 19.21
N GLY A 269 9.12 -7.43 17.92
CA GLY A 269 10.18 -8.22 17.32
C GLY A 269 11.40 -7.41 16.89
N SER A 270 12.31 -8.09 16.21
CA SER A 270 13.57 -7.52 15.75
C SER A 270 13.51 -6.97 14.33
N ALA A 271 14.34 -5.96 14.05
CA ALA A 271 14.60 -5.45 12.72
C ALA A 271 16.11 -5.29 12.49
N ILE A 272 16.52 -5.49 11.24
CA ILE A 272 17.92 -5.39 10.81
C ILE A 272 18.11 -4.09 10.03
N ALA A 273 19.06 -3.28 10.47
CA ALA A 273 19.50 -2.07 9.78
C ALA A 273 21.02 -2.07 9.65
N CYS A 274 21.57 -1.98 8.44
CA CYS A 274 23.01 -1.95 8.18
C CYS A 274 23.82 -3.03 8.96
N GLY A 275 23.30 -4.25 9.03
CA GLY A 275 23.97 -5.36 9.71
C GLY A 275 23.81 -5.39 11.24
N VAL A 276 23.09 -4.45 11.82
CA VAL A 276 22.76 -4.40 13.25
C VAL A 276 21.34 -4.90 13.46
N VAL A 277 21.15 -5.80 14.40
CA VAL A 277 19.83 -6.30 14.83
C VAL A 277 19.36 -5.48 16.01
N HIS A 278 18.21 -4.83 15.84
CA HIS A 278 17.57 -4.00 16.87
C HIS A 278 16.25 -4.61 17.30
N ARG A 279 15.92 -4.49 18.56
CA ARG A 279 14.55 -4.69 19.04
C ARG A 279 13.75 -3.42 18.83
N MET A 280 12.55 -3.56 18.25
CA MET A 280 11.71 -2.43 17.93
C MET A 280 10.27 -2.66 18.41
N PHE A 281 9.73 -1.68 19.14
CA PHE A 281 8.37 -1.70 19.70
C PHE A 281 7.48 -0.74 18.92
N HIS A 282 7.12 -1.09 17.69
CA HIS A 282 6.22 -0.30 16.85
C HIS A 282 5.61 -1.17 15.77
N ASN A 283 4.55 -0.71 15.11
CA ASN A 283 4.03 -1.40 13.93
C ASN A 283 5.08 -1.38 12.81
N LYS A 284 5.34 -2.52 12.22
CA LYS A 284 6.33 -2.65 11.14
C LYS A 284 5.63 -2.48 9.79
N SER A 285 5.80 -1.31 9.16
CA SER A 285 5.08 -0.83 7.98
C SER A 285 5.15 -1.72 6.72
N GLY A 286 6.03 -2.71 6.67
CA GLY A 286 6.10 -3.68 5.57
C GLY A 286 5.52 -5.05 5.91
N TRP A 287 4.70 -5.13 6.93
CA TRP A 287 3.87 -6.30 7.19
C TRP A 287 2.66 -6.33 6.25
N GLU A 288 2.20 -7.51 5.90
CA GLU A 288 1.04 -7.71 5.00
C GLU A 288 -0.22 -6.98 5.48
N ASN A 289 -0.45 -6.97 6.79
CA ASN A 289 -1.66 -6.37 7.36
C ASN A 289 -1.50 -4.92 7.80
N THR A 290 -0.34 -4.28 7.60
CA THR A 290 -0.10 -2.93 8.14
C THR A 290 -1.21 -1.95 7.80
N GLY A 291 -1.59 -1.83 6.53
CA GLY A 291 -2.65 -0.92 6.11
C GLY A 291 -4.01 -1.29 6.72
N MET A 292 -4.35 -2.57 6.71
CA MET A 292 -5.63 -3.06 7.24
C MET A 292 -5.70 -2.91 8.77
N ASP A 293 -4.63 -3.26 9.48
CA ASP A 293 -4.59 -3.15 10.95
C ASP A 293 -4.52 -1.69 11.41
N ASN A 294 -3.82 -0.80 10.68
CA ASN A 294 -3.89 0.64 10.93
C ASN A 294 -5.32 1.17 10.74
N SER A 295 -6.01 0.70 9.70
CA SER A 295 -7.40 1.10 9.46
C SER A 295 -8.35 0.59 10.54
N LEU A 296 -8.21 -0.65 10.97
CA LEU A 296 -8.95 -1.20 12.12
C LEU A 296 -8.64 -0.44 13.40
N TYR A 297 -7.37 -0.09 13.62
CA TYR A 297 -6.92 0.69 14.76
C TYR A 297 -7.64 2.03 14.85
N PHE A 298 -7.58 2.85 13.78
CA PHE A 298 -8.24 4.15 13.80
C PHE A 298 -9.75 4.03 13.89
N TRP A 299 -10.36 3.05 13.22
CA TRP A 299 -11.80 2.84 13.37
C TRP A 299 -12.18 2.55 14.81
N LEU A 300 -11.50 1.62 15.49
CA LEU A 300 -11.80 1.25 16.87
C LEU A 300 -11.59 2.39 17.86
N VAL A 301 -10.45 3.10 17.77
CA VAL A 301 -10.14 4.19 18.71
C VAL A 301 -11.02 5.42 18.52
N ILE A 302 -11.38 5.75 17.27
CA ILE A 302 -12.29 6.88 16.99
C ILE A 302 -13.71 6.52 17.41
N ALA A 303 -14.17 5.29 17.14
CA ALA A 303 -15.50 4.85 17.56
C ALA A 303 -15.65 4.87 19.10
N GLU A 304 -14.63 4.38 19.83
CA GLU A 304 -14.59 4.44 21.28
C GLU A 304 -14.60 5.88 21.80
N ALA A 305 -13.79 6.76 21.18
CA ALA A 305 -13.72 8.16 21.57
C ALA A 305 -15.08 8.88 21.39
N ILE A 306 -15.73 8.69 20.26
CA ILE A 306 -17.06 9.28 19.99
C ILE A 306 -18.09 8.82 21.02
N GLU A 307 -18.22 7.52 21.28
CA GLU A 307 -19.18 7.03 22.29
C GLU A 307 -18.84 7.50 23.71
N SER A 308 -17.54 7.59 24.05
CA SER A 308 -17.11 8.10 25.36
C SER A 308 -17.39 9.59 25.54
N LEU A 309 -17.29 10.40 24.50
CA LEU A 309 -17.50 11.85 24.56
C LEU A 309 -18.99 12.23 24.49
N THR A 310 -19.78 11.50 23.71
CA THR A 310 -21.16 11.89 23.40
C THR A 310 -22.22 11.03 24.10
N GLY A 311 -21.88 9.80 24.46
CA GLY A 311 -22.83 8.78 24.91
C GLY A 311 -23.71 8.21 23.79
N GLU A 312 -23.47 8.62 22.54
CA GLU A 312 -24.21 8.15 21.35
C GLU A 312 -23.35 7.23 20.49
N SER A 313 -23.99 6.44 19.62
CA SER A 313 -23.29 5.50 18.76
C SER A 313 -22.41 6.24 17.71
N PHE A 314 -21.27 5.66 17.38
CA PHE A 314 -20.36 6.17 16.37
C PHE A 314 -21.09 6.50 15.05
N ASP A 315 -21.96 5.60 14.57
CA ASP A 315 -22.62 5.73 13.26
C ASP A 315 -23.62 6.91 13.21
N GLU A 316 -24.13 7.36 14.38
CA GLU A 316 -25.04 8.51 14.46
C GLU A 316 -24.29 9.86 14.45
N VAL A 317 -23.12 9.90 15.08
CA VAL A 317 -22.35 11.13 15.28
C VAL A 317 -21.29 11.35 14.21
N CYS A 318 -20.65 10.26 13.73
CA CYS A 318 -19.47 10.32 12.89
C CYS A 318 -19.62 9.47 11.63
N ARG A 319 -18.99 9.91 10.54
CA ARG A 319 -18.65 9.08 9.39
C ARG A 319 -17.14 9.16 9.19
N LEU A 320 -16.53 8.05 8.85
CA LEU A 320 -15.10 7.91 8.70
C LEU A 320 -14.77 7.21 7.40
N LEU A 321 -13.79 7.69 6.68
CA LEU A 321 -13.05 6.94 5.69
C LEU A 321 -11.63 6.76 6.22
N VAL A 322 -11.13 5.54 6.23
CA VAL A 322 -9.80 5.23 6.74
C VAL A 322 -9.05 4.30 5.80
N ASN A 323 -7.82 4.65 5.47
CA ASN A 323 -6.91 3.86 4.66
C ASN A 323 -5.51 3.89 5.27
N GLY A 324 -5.23 2.95 6.16
CA GLY A 324 -4.00 2.98 6.95
C GLY A 324 -4.00 4.15 7.94
N ASP A 325 -3.10 5.09 7.73
CA ASP A 325 -2.96 6.35 8.50
C ASP A 325 -3.70 7.54 7.88
N ASP A 326 -4.16 7.43 6.65
CA ASP A 326 -4.94 8.45 5.95
C ASP A 326 -6.41 8.41 6.39
N LEU A 327 -6.96 9.56 6.81
CA LEU A 327 -8.29 9.68 7.40
C LEU A 327 -9.09 10.81 6.74
N ALA A 328 -10.37 10.58 6.51
CA ALA A 328 -11.33 11.63 6.25
C ALA A 328 -12.52 11.47 7.19
N ILE A 329 -12.80 12.48 8.01
CA ILE A 329 -13.73 12.41 9.13
C ILE A 329 -14.84 13.41 8.90
N SER A 330 -16.07 12.99 9.11
CA SER A 330 -17.24 13.87 9.15
C SER A 330 -17.94 13.71 10.48
N ILE A 331 -18.15 14.83 11.20
CA ILE A 331 -18.67 14.86 12.56
C ILE A 331 -19.91 15.75 12.64
N ASP A 332 -20.80 15.42 13.57
CA ASP A 332 -21.86 16.34 14.02
C ASP A 332 -21.28 17.29 15.09
N ASP A 333 -20.85 18.47 14.66
CA ASP A 333 -20.23 19.48 15.55
C ASP A 333 -21.16 19.98 16.65
N SER A 334 -22.46 19.72 16.58
CA SER A 334 -23.37 20.02 17.68
C SER A 334 -23.24 19.07 18.86
N LYS A 335 -22.60 17.92 18.66
CA LYS A 335 -22.42 16.87 19.67
C LYS A 335 -20.98 16.76 20.17
N VAL A 336 -19.99 16.87 19.28
CA VAL A 336 -18.56 16.82 19.62
C VAL A 336 -17.74 17.62 18.62
N GLY A 337 -16.84 18.46 19.12
CA GLY A 337 -15.90 19.22 18.29
C GLY A 337 -14.69 18.38 17.86
N ILE A 338 -14.14 18.66 16.67
CA ILE A 338 -12.96 17.94 16.15
C ILE A 338 -11.74 18.07 17.08
N ARG A 339 -11.57 19.23 17.74
CA ARG A 339 -10.47 19.43 18.71
C ARG A 339 -10.66 18.62 19.98
N GLU A 340 -11.90 18.51 20.46
CA GLU A 340 -12.23 17.68 21.63
C GLU A 340 -11.92 16.20 21.34
N LEU A 341 -12.28 15.70 20.15
CA LEU A 341 -11.90 14.36 19.70
C LEU A 341 -10.38 14.19 19.66
N GLN A 342 -9.65 15.17 19.10
CA GLN A 342 -8.18 15.15 19.02
C GLN A 342 -7.53 15.10 20.42
N GLU A 343 -7.99 15.94 21.35
CA GLU A 343 -7.49 16.00 22.73
C GLU A 343 -7.76 14.70 23.48
N TYR A 344 -8.95 14.14 23.30
CA TYR A 344 -9.29 12.84 23.90
C TYR A 344 -8.38 11.72 23.41
N LEU A 345 -8.17 11.60 22.11
CA LEU A 345 -7.28 10.59 21.52
C LEU A 345 -5.83 10.77 21.98
N ALA A 346 -5.37 12.02 22.06
CA ALA A 346 -4.01 12.35 22.53
C ALA A 346 -3.76 11.93 23.99
N MET A 347 -4.79 11.84 24.84
CA MET A 347 -4.64 11.31 26.20
C MET A 347 -4.11 9.87 26.23
N TYR A 348 -4.37 9.11 25.17
CA TYR A 348 -3.93 7.71 25.00
C TYR A 348 -2.78 7.54 24.00
N GLY A 349 -2.17 8.67 23.59
CA GLY A 349 -1.04 8.68 22.66
C GLY A 349 -1.42 8.49 21.19
N VAL A 350 -2.72 8.50 20.86
CA VAL A 350 -3.21 8.51 19.47
C VAL A 350 -3.18 9.95 18.96
N MET A 351 -2.29 10.22 18.01
CA MET A 351 -2.11 11.56 17.45
C MET A 351 -2.74 11.63 16.07
N ILE A 352 -3.70 12.52 15.91
CA ILE A 352 -4.27 12.87 14.62
C ILE A 352 -3.89 14.32 14.32
N SER A 353 -3.29 14.56 13.15
CA SER A 353 -3.02 15.89 12.63
C SER A 353 -4.04 16.24 11.54
N PHE A 354 -4.43 17.49 11.48
CA PHE A 354 -5.31 18.03 10.46
C PHE A 354 -4.54 19.01 9.59
N ASP A 355 -4.73 18.95 8.26
CA ASP A 355 -4.12 19.90 7.35
C ASP A 355 -4.60 21.33 7.65
N THR A 356 -5.89 21.46 7.97
CA THR A 356 -6.47 22.66 8.55
C THR A 356 -7.50 22.26 9.61
N ALA A 357 -7.60 23.04 10.70
CA ALA A 357 -8.68 22.87 11.67
C ALA A 357 -10.02 23.47 11.19
N GLU A 358 -10.03 24.00 9.97
CA GLU A 358 -11.22 24.60 9.34
C GLU A 358 -12.08 23.51 8.69
N PRO A 359 -13.39 23.57 8.92
CA PRO A 359 -14.32 22.63 8.31
C PRO A 359 -14.40 22.80 6.79
N ARG A 360 -14.54 21.69 6.07
CA ARG A 360 -14.61 21.66 4.61
C ARG A 360 -15.88 21.00 4.11
N ALA A 361 -16.28 21.32 2.89
CA ALA A 361 -17.26 20.51 2.18
C ALA A 361 -16.61 19.16 1.78
N ALA A 362 -17.38 18.08 1.71
CA ALA A 362 -16.86 16.76 1.37
C ALA A 362 -16.06 16.76 0.05
N ARG A 363 -16.50 17.52 -0.95
CA ARG A 363 -15.79 17.63 -2.23
C ARG A 363 -14.40 18.26 -2.16
N ASP A 364 -14.12 19.03 -1.10
CA ASP A 364 -12.86 19.75 -0.90
C ASP A 364 -11.89 19.00 0.03
N ILE A 365 -12.29 17.81 0.49
CA ILE A 365 -11.46 16.92 1.32
C ILE A 365 -10.30 16.36 0.48
N ASN A 366 -9.13 16.35 1.09
CA ASN A 366 -7.96 15.62 0.57
C ASN A 366 -7.88 14.26 1.28
N PHE A 367 -8.04 13.19 0.51
CA PHE A 367 -7.95 11.81 1.02
C PHE A 367 -7.12 10.97 0.04
N LEU A 368 -6.23 10.15 0.56
CA LEU A 368 -5.26 9.37 -0.23
C LEU A 368 -4.44 10.25 -1.19
N SER A 369 -4.05 11.45 -0.75
CA SER A 369 -3.37 12.46 -1.57
C SER A 369 -4.16 12.89 -2.82
N HIS A 370 -5.48 12.70 -2.84
CA HIS A 370 -6.39 13.11 -3.91
C HIS A 370 -7.52 13.97 -3.36
N HIS A 371 -8.02 14.88 -4.21
CA HIS A 371 -9.22 15.67 -3.97
C HIS A 371 -10.16 15.54 -5.16
N LEU A 372 -11.42 15.90 -5.01
CA LEU A 372 -12.38 15.89 -6.10
C LEU A 372 -12.21 17.15 -6.95
N ARG A 373 -12.20 16.99 -8.27
CA ARG A 373 -12.07 18.06 -9.24
C ARG A 373 -13.14 17.93 -10.31
N GLU A 374 -13.71 19.06 -10.72
CA GLU A 374 -14.58 19.11 -11.88
C GLU A 374 -13.75 19.03 -13.17
N ARG A 375 -14.16 18.17 -14.08
CA ARG A 375 -13.63 18.07 -15.44
C ARG A 375 -14.77 18.00 -16.44
N HIS A 376 -14.70 18.85 -17.46
CA HIS A 376 -15.60 18.73 -18.60
C HIS A 376 -15.21 17.55 -19.48
N VAL A 377 -16.15 16.62 -19.66
CA VAL A 377 -16.00 15.46 -20.54
C VAL A 377 -17.03 15.57 -21.68
N PRO A 378 -16.59 15.52 -22.95
CA PRO A 378 -17.52 15.58 -24.07
C PRO A 378 -18.63 14.53 -23.94
N LYS A 379 -19.88 14.93 -24.12
CA LYS A 379 -21.11 14.13 -24.01
C LYS A 379 -21.59 13.82 -22.56
N LEU A 380 -20.74 13.94 -21.54
CA LEU A 380 -21.13 13.74 -20.13
C LEU A 380 -21.31 15.07 -19.40
N GLY A 381 -20.76 16.18 -19.91
CA GLY A 381 -20.75 17.47 -19.23
C GLY A 381 -19.66 17.57 -18.18
N ASP A 382 -19.93 18.37 -17.13
CA ASP A 382 -19.01 18.54 -16.01
C ASP A 382 -19.20 17.42 -15.00
N VAL A 383 -18.13 16.72 -14.70
CA VAL A 383 -18.10 15.52 -13.85
C VAL A 383 -17.04 15.66 -12.77
N LEU A 384 -17.28 15.07 -11.61
CA LEU A 384 -16.27 14.97 -10.55
C LEU A 384 -15.36 13.77 -10.77
N VAL A 385 -14.06 14.01 -10.67
CA VAL A 385 -13.01 13.00 -10.78
C VAL A 385 -11.99 13.15 -9.65
N ALA A 386 -11.35 12.06 -9.25
CA ALA A 386 -10.25 12.11 -8.31
C ALA A 386 -9.01 12.72 -8.99
N ALA A 387 -8.42 13.73 -8.38
CA ALA A 387 -7.23 14.42 -8.87
C ALA A 387 -6.12 14.37 -7.81
N GLY A 388 -4.97 13.80 -8.18
CA GLY A 388 -3.79 13.74 -7.31
C GLY A 388 -3.18 15.12 -7.05
N ASN A 389 -2.26 15.20 -6.08
CA ASN A 389 -1.56 16.44 -5.76
C ASN A 389 -0.76 16.95 -6.97
N LYS A 390 -1.21 18.07 -7.55
CA LYS A 390 -0.64 18.64 -8.78
C LYS A 390 0.83 18.97 -8.64
N ALA A 391 1.24 19.59 -7.53
CA ALA A 391 2.63 20.01 -7.32
C ALA A 391 3.58 18.78 -7.29
N LYS A 392 3.19 17.71 -6.59
CA LYS A 392 3.96 16.47 -6.56
C LYS A 392 4.02 15.78 -7.94
N LEU A 393 2.90 15.78 -8.68
CA LEU A 393 2.84 15.20 -10.03
C LEU A 393 3.73 15.98 -11.01
N MET A 394 3.66 17.31 -10.99
CA MET A 394 4.50 18.17 -11.84
C MET A 394 5.98 18.04 -11.51
N ALA A 395 6.33 17.95 -10.22
CA ALA A 395 7.71 17.65 -9.83
C ALA A 395 8.16 16.26 -10.32
N SER A 396 7.26 15.28 -10.31
CA SER A 396 7.55 13.92 -10.82
C SER A 396 7.88 13.91 -12.32
N VAL A 397 7.42 14.87 -13.11
CA VAL A 397 7.77 14.98 -14.54
C VAL A 397 9.28 15.11 -14.73
N ASN A 398 10.00 15.71 -13.77
CA ASN A 398 11.42 15.97 -13.85
C ASN A 398 12.33 14.83 -13.34
N TRP A 399 11.75 13.78 -12.76
CA TRP A 399 12.50 12.71 -12.13
C TRP A 399 12.05 11.33 -12.60
N VAL A 400 12.91 10.67 -13.40
CA VAL A 400 12.65 9.31 -13.88
C VAL A 400 13.21 8.28 -12.91
N LYS A 401 12.41 7.31 -12.51
CA LYS A 401 12.88 6.17 -11.72
C LYS A 401 13.42 5.09 -12.65
N VAL A 402 14.73 4.88 -12.61
CA VAL A 402 15.41 3.90 -13.46
C VAL A 402 15.23 2.49 -12.89
N ASN A 403 14.92 1.56 -13.77
CA ASN A 403 14.92 0.13 -13.47
C ASN A 403 16.04 -0.53 -14.27
N PRO A 404 16.95 -1.31 -13.66
CA PRO A 404 18.06 -1.95 -14.34
C PRO A 404 17.66 -2.95 -15.44
N ASP A 405 16.41 -3.41 -15.42
CA ASP A 405 15.87 -4.34 -16.42
C ASP A 405 15.48 -3.65 -17.75
N PHE A 406 15.52 -2.31 -17.79
CA PHE A 406 15.13 -1.49 -18.94
C PHE A 406 16.23 -0.51 -19.30
N SER A 407 16.30 -0.12 -20.59
CA SER A 407 17.10 1.03 -21.00
C SER A 407 16.57 2.32 -20.35
N PHE A 408 17.39 3.36 -20.34
CA PHE A 408 16.97 4.65 -19.80
C PHE A 408 15.81 5.24 -20.61
N GLU A 409 15.83 5.08 -21.93
CA GLU A 409 14.77 5.51 -22.85
C GLU A 409 13.45 4.78 -22.56
N GLU A 410 13.50 3.49 -22.31
CA GLU A 410 12.33 2.69 -21.93
C GLU A 410 11.77 3.16 -20.57
N CYS A 411 12.62 3.41 -19.59
CA CYS A 411 12.20 3.98 -18.30
C CYS A 411 11.51 5.35 -18.49
N CYS A 412 12.04 6.21 -19.36
CA CYS A 412 11.46 7.51 -19.68
C CYS A 412 10.06 7.38 -20.32
N VAL A 413 9.91 6.50 -21.31
CA VAL A 413 8.62 6.26 -21.97
C VAL A 413 7.59 5.73 -20.96
N LEU A 414 7.95 4.73 -20.16
CA LEU A 414 7.07 4.17 -19.13
C LEU A 414 6.66 5.23 -18.10
N HIS A 415 7.60 6.08 -17.71
CA HIS A 415 7.34 7.17 -16.77
C HIS A 415 6.32 8.17 -17.32
N LEU A 416 6.50 8.64 -18.56
CA LEU A 416 5.57 9.56 -19.20
C LEU A 416 4.18 8.92 -19.39
N LEU A 417 4.12 7.64 -19.80
CA LEU A 417 2.86 6.91 -19.93
C LEU A 417 2.12 6.80 -18.60
N GLY A 418 2.84 6.56 -17.50
CA GLY A 418 2.26 6.53 -16.15
C GLY A 418 1.73 7.89 -15.69
N LEU A 419 2.50 8.96 -15.91
CA LEU A 419 2.09 10.33 -15.55
C LEU A 419 0.84 10.80 -16.30
N ARG A 420 0.63 10.37 -17.55
CA ARG A 420 -0.58 10.67 -18.32
C ARG A 420 -1.85 10.31 -17.55
N LEU A 421 -1.88 9.16 -16.91
CA LEU A 421 -3.05 8.71 -16.15
C LEU A 421 -3.29 9.60 -14.93
N CYS A 422 -2.22 9.97 -14.23
CA CYS A 422 -2.30 10.81 -13.03
C CYS A 422 -2.63 12.27 -13.34
N LEU A 423 -2.18 12.79 -14.50
CA LEU A 423 -2.40 14.17 -14.93
C LEU A 423 -3.68 14.35 -15.76
N TRP A 424 -4.36 13.28 -16.11
CA TRP A 424 -5.61 13.38 -16.89
C TRP A 424 -6.67 14.31 -16.25
N PRO A 425 -6.88 14.37 -14.92
CA PRO A 425 -7.76 15.35 -14.30
C PRO A 425 -7.35 16.82 -14.53
N TRP A 426 -6.07 17.06 -14.86
CA TRP A 426 -5.45 18.38 -15.08
C TRP A 426 -5.29 18.65 -16.58
N LYS A 427 -6.36 19.05 -17.25
CA LYS A 427 -6.47 19.11 -18.72
C LYS A 427 -5.29 19.78 -19.43
N LEU A 428 -4.80 20.92 -18.95
CA LEU A 428 -3.69 21.65 -19.59
C LEU A 428 -2.35 20.91 -19.38
N ASP A 429 -2.09 20.45 -18.17
CA ASP A 429 -0.88 19.71 -17.84
C ASP A 429 -0.82 18.34 -18.54
N PHE A 430 -1.99 17.71 -18.76
CA PHE A 430 -2.12 16.50 -19.54
C PHE A 430 -1.75 16.73 -21.03
N ALA A 431 -2.24 17.82 -21.63
CA ALA A 431 -1.90 18.16 -23.02
C ALA A 431 -0.41 18.45 -23.18
N GLU A 432 0.19 19.22 -22.26
CA GLU A 432 1.63 19.48 -22.25
C GLU A 432 2.45 18.19 -22.13
N LEU A 433 1.99 17.23 -21.32
CA LEU A 433 2.65 15.94 -21.17
C LEU A 433 2.56 15.09 -22.46
N GLU A 434 1.43 15.13 -23.18
CA GLU A 434 1.28 14.48 -24.50
C GLU A 434 2.29 15.03 -25.49
N ASP A 435 2.38 16.37 -25.63
CA ASP A 435 3.35 17.03 -26.50
C ASP A 435 4.78 16.66 -26.14
N ARG A 436 5.07 16.54 -24.84
CA ARG A 436 6.39 16.16 -24.33
C ARG A 436 6.74 14.72 -24.66
N LEU A 437 5.79 13.80 -24.53
CA LEU A 437 5.97 12.39 -24.92
C LEU A 437 6.27 12.29 -26.43
N ASP A 438 5.48 12.95 -27.27
CA ASP A 438 5.66 12.90 -28.71
C ASP A 438 6.99 13.55 -29.14
N ALA A 439 7.37 14.68 -28.51
CA ALA A 439 8.68 15.31 -28.74
C ALA A 439 9.86 14.44 -28.28
N TYR A 440 9.71 13.68 -27.22
CA TYR A 440 10.73 12.73 -26.75
C TYR A 440 10.88 11.56 -27.71
N LEU A 441 9.76 10.95 -28.12
CA LEU A 441 9.75 9.83 -29.08
C LEU A 441 10.37 10.21 -30.44
N ALA A 442 10.26 11.48 -30.86
CA ALA A 442 10.89 11.96 -32.09
C ALA A 442 12.42 12.04 -32.01
N ARG A 443 13.01 11.96 -30.80
CA ARG A 443 14.46 12.11 -30.56
C ARG A 443 15.18 10.81 -30.24
N ILE A 444 14.46 9.74 -29.95
CA ILE A 444 15.02 8.44 -29.59
C ILE A 444 14.76 7.40 -30.68
N GLU A 445 15.53 6.32 -30.66
CA GLU A 445 15.22 5.15 -31.44
C GLU A 445 14.03 4.41 -30.82
N VAL A 446 12.95 4.23 -31.58
CA VAL A 446 11.77 3.48 -31.13
C VAL A 446 12.04 1.99 -31.34
N THR A 447 12.63 1.35 -30.34
CA THR A 447 12.90 -0.09 -30.31
C THR A 447 11.59 -0.91 -30.37
N PRO A 448 11.63 -2.21 -30.70
CA PRO A 448 10.45 -3.09 -30.62
C PRO A 448 9.80 -3.08 -29.23
N GLN A 449 10.61 -2.99 -28.17
CA GLN A 449 10.16 -2.91 -26.77
C GLN A 449 9.38 -1.61 -26.50
N ILE A 450 9.94 -0.45 -26.88
CA ILE A 450 9.24 0.84 -26.78
C ILE A 450 7.95 0.83 -27.60
N ARG A 451 7.95 0.23 -28.78
CA ARG A 451 6.75 0.09 -29.60
C ARG A 451 5.67 -0.74 -28.90
N SER A 452 6.05 -1.84 -28.25
CA SER A 452 5.14 -2.64 -27.42
C SER A 452 4.55 -1.83 -26.25
N MET A 453 5.39 -1.03 -25.56
CA MET A 453 4.93 -0.14 -24.48
C MET A 453 3.92 0.89 -25.00
N LEU A 454 4.14 1.45 -26.19
CA LEU A 454 3.25 2.42 -26.82
C LEU A 454 1.91 1.81 -27.24
N GLN A 455 1.85 0.52 -27.52
CA GLN A 455 0.58 -0.19 -27.78
C GLN A 455 -0.32 -0.19 -26.53
N ALA A 456 0.27 -0.13 -25.33
CA ALA A 456 -0.46 0.03 -24.07
C ALA A 456 -0.83 1.50 -23.76
N ARG A 457 -0.52 2.47 -24.64
CA ARG A 457 -0.91 3.88 -24.50
C ARG A 457 -2.42 4.00 -24.57
N LEU A 458 -3.05 4.19 -23.43
CA LEU A 458 -4.49 4.41 -23.37
C LEU A 458 -4.88 5.72 -24.08
N SER A 459 -5.91 5.70 -24.89
CA SER A 459 -6.51 6.90 -25.45
C SER A 459 -7.17 7.75 -24.34
N ASP A 460 -7.41 9.04 -24.62
CA ASP A 460 -8.14 9.92 -23.70
C ASP A 460 -9.51 9.34 -23.29
N ARG A 461 -10.20 8.69 -24.23
CA ARG A 461 -11.45 7.98 -23.97
C ARG A 461 -11.28 6.82 -23.00
N GLN A 462 -10.25 5.99 -23.18
CA GLN A 462 -9.98 4.85 -22.29
C GLN A 462 -9.58 5.31 -20.90
N ILE A 463 -8.81 6.40 -20.78
CA ILE A 463 -8.50 7.00 -19.48
C ILE A 463 -9.77 7.57 -18.83
N CYS A 464 -10.64 8.22 -19.63
CA CYS A 464 -11.94 8.68 -19.16
C CYS A 464 -12.76 7.50 -18.63
N ASP A 465 -12.85 6.41 -19.38
CA ASP A 465 -13.59 5.21 -18.97
C ASP A 465 -13.06 4.61 -17.64
N LEU A 466 -11.74 4.68 -17.39
CA LEU A 466 -11.16 4.28 -16.10
C LEU A 466 -11.68 5.13 -14.93
N HIS A 467 -11.83 6.44 -15.13
CA HIS A 467 -12.35 7.35 -14.11
C HIS A 467 -13.86 7.18 -13.85
N PHE A 468 -14.60 6.64 -14.81
CA PHE A 468 -16.06 6.46 -14.73
C PHE A 468 -16.50 5.01 -14.56
N ARG A 469 -15.58 4.07 -14.44
CA ARG A 469 -15.91 2.65 -14.29
C ARG A 469 -16.71 2.43 -13.00
N VAL A 470 -17.96 2.01 -13.19
CA VAL A 470 -18.79 1.40 -12.15
C VAL A 470 -18.55 -0.10 -12.25
N GLU A 471 -18.26 -0.77 -11.14
CA GLU A 471 -18.12 -2.22 -11.12
C GLU A 471 -19.39 -2.89 -11.68
N GLY A 472 -19.22 -3.78 -12.66
CA GLY A 472 -20.30 -4.60 -13.22
C GLY A 472 -20.63 -4.40 -14.69
N GLU A 473 -20.17 -3.34 -15.36
CA GLU A 473 -20.38 -3.17 -16.80
C GLU A 473 -19.14 -3.55 -17.61
N GLY A 474 -19.31 -4.58 -18.47
CA GLY A 474 -18.29 -5.30 -19.18
C GLY A 474 -17.38 -4.47 -20.08
N TYR A 475 -16.18 -4.26 -19.65
CA TYR A 475 -14.98 -4.21 -20.46
C TYR A 475 -13.94 -5.05 -19.74
N ASP A 476 -13.57 -6.19 -20.33
CA ASP A 476 -12.43 -7.00 -19.91
C ASP A 476 -11.11 -6.26 -20.18
N PHE A 477 -10.85 -5.22 -19.39
CA PHE A 477 -9.47 -4.82 -19.17
C PHE A 477 -8.93 -5.74 -18.05
N PRO A 478 -7.77 -6.39 -18.25
CA PRO A 478 -7.15 -7.14 -17.18
C PRO A 478 -7.03 -6.21 -15.95
N ASN A 479 -7.63 -6.59 -14.83
CA ASN A 479 -7.49 -5.86 -13.56
C ASN A 479 -6.02 -5.63 -13.19
N SER A 480 -5.12 -6.46 -13.72
CA SER A 480 -3.67 -6.29 -13.68
C SER A 480 -3.19 -5.00 -14.34
N LEU A 481 -3.81 -4.49 -15.43
CA LEU A 481 -3.40 -3.23 -16.07
C LEU A 481 -3.77 -2.02 -15.22
N VAL A 482 -5.00 -2.01 -14.69
CA VAL A 482 -5.50 -0.91 -13.85
C VAL A 482 -4.72 -0.87 -12.54
N ASN A 483 -4.55 -2.00 -11.87
CA ASN A 483 -3.76 -2.10 -10.65
C ASN A 483 -2.26 -1.87 -10.91
N ALA A 484 -1.74 -2.29 -12.06
CA ALA A 484 -0.36 -2.03 -12.43
C ALA A 484 -0.09 -0.55 -12.66
N VAL A 485 -0.97 0.20 -13.26
CA VAL A 485 -0.76 1.61 -13.59
C VAL A 485 -1.18 2.53 -12.45
N LEU A 486 -2.27 2.23 -11.72
CA LEU A 486 -2.87 3.13 -10.74
C LEU A 486 -2.45 2.84 -9.29
N GLY A 487 -2.18 1.60 -8.95
CA GLY A 487 -1.76 1.22 -7.59
C GLY A 487 -0.30 1.54 -7.24
N LYS A 488 0.44 2.25 -8.10
CA LYS A 488 1.91 2.20 -8.04
C LYS A 488 2.68 3.46 -7.82
N PHE A 489 2.07 4.60 -7.84
CA PHE A 489 2.78 5.79 -7.39
C PHE A 489 3.08 5.73 -5.88
N ASP A 490 2.28 5.03 -5.08
CA ASP A 490 2.55 4.79 -3.65
C ASP A 490 3.12 3.40 -3.30
N SER A 491 2.90 2.35 -4.09
CA SER A 491 3.28 0.97 -3.73
C SER A 491 4.55 0.41 -4.38
N GLY A 492 5.24 1.16 -5.24
CA GLY A 492 6.52 0.74 -5.83
C GLY A 492 6.46 -0.49 -6.75
N ILE A 493 5.28 -0.84 -7.28
CA ILE A 493 5.15 -1.89 -8.28
C ILE A 493 5.43 -1.30 -9.68
N SER A 494 6.30 -1.88 -10.50
CA SER A 494 6.67 -1.34 -11.81
C SER A 494 5.72 -1.79 -12.93
N LEU A 495 5.47 -0.94 -13.93
CA LEU A 495 4.87 -1.32 -15.22
C LEU A 495 5.51 -2.57 -15.86
N TYR A 496 6.68 -2.95 -15.37
CA TYR A 496 7.43 -4.16 -15.72
C TYR A 496 6.63 -5.46 -15.57
N SER A 497 5.91 -5.63 -14.46
CA SER A 497 5.08 -6.82 -14.25
C SER A 497 3.97 -6.94 -15.29
N PHE A 498 3.53 -5.80 -15.83
CA PHE A 498 2.48 -5.74 -16.85
C PHE A 498 3.00 -6.11 -18.24
N VAL A 499 4.12 -5.51 -18.66
CA VAL A 499 4.72 -5.82 -19.98
C VAL A 499 5.09 -7.30 -20.05
N LYS A 500 5.63 -7.87 -18.96
CA LYS A 500 5.97 -9.29 -18.88
C LYS A 500 4.74 -10.21 -18.88
N ALA A 501 3.66 -9.84 -18.17
CA ALA A 501 2.41 -10.60 -18.16
C ALA A 501 1.72 -10.60 -19.53
N SER A 502 1.69 -9.45 -20.22
CA SER A 502 1.12 -9.36 -21.57
C SER A 502 1.93 -10.10 -22.64
N GLN A 503 3.24 -10.29 -22.44
CA GLN A 503 4.06 -11.13 -23.30
C GLN A 503 3.75 -12.62 -23.13
N TYR A 504 3.53 -13.09 -21.89
CA TYR A 504 3.14 -14.48 -21.63
C TYR A 504 1.74 -14.80 -22.19
N GLU A 505 0.77 -13.89 -22.06
CA GLU A 505 -0.56 -14.09 -22.64
C GLU A 505 -0.54 -14.10 -24.19
N SER A 506 0.38 -13.35 -24.83
CA SER A 506 0.54 -13.37 -26.29
C SER A 506 1.24 -14.63 -26.82
N GLU A 507 2.11 -15.26 -26.03
CA GLU A 507 2.75 -16.53 -26.38
C GLU A 507 1.79 -17.72 -26.23
N ASP A 508 0.96 -17.77 -25.20
CA ASP A 508 -0.05 -18.82 -25.00
C ASP A 508 -1.14 -18.78 -26.11
N VAL A 509 -1.54 -17.59 -26.58
CA VAL A 509 -2.50 -17.46 -27.67
C VAL A 509 -1.89 -17.86 -29.01
N SER A 510 -0.57 -17.73 -29.21
CA SER A 510 0.10 -18.16 -30.45
C SER A 510 0.30 -19.68 -30.51
N GLU A 511 0.49 -20.36 -29.38
CA GLU A 511 0.62 -21.83 -29.35
C GLU A 511 -0.73 -22.55 -29.47
N THR A 512 -1.83 -21.99 -28.94
CA THR A 512 -3.16 -22.60 -29.08
C THR A 512 -3.74 -22.51 -30.49
N ASN A 513 -3.31 -21.53 -31.31
CA ASN A 513 -3.75 -21.40 -32.70
C ASN A 513 -2.95 -22.26 -33.69
N SER A 514 -1.82 -22.86 -33.30
CA SER A 514 -1.03 -23.73 -34.16
C SER A 514 -1.41 -25.22 -34.13
N CYS A 515 -2.24 -25.65 -33.15
CA CYS A 515 -2.66 -27.05 -33.00
C CYS A 515 -4.01 -27.44 -33.64
N SER A 516 -4.74 -26.53 -34.30
CA SER A 516 -6.08 -26.82 -34.86
C SER A 516 -6.13 -27.04 -36.38
N ALA A 517 -5.02 -27.35 -37.02
CA ALA A 517 -5.03 -27.66 -38.45
C ALA A 517 -4.20 -28.90 -38.78
N LYS A 518 -4.61 -30.10 -38.36
CA LYS A 518 -4.36 -31.38 -39.05
C LYS A 518 -5.09 -32.55 -38.38
N GLY A 519 -5.97 -33.20 -39.11
CA GLY A 519 -6.38 -34.58 -38.87
C GLY A 519 -7.87 -34.84 -38.76
N ALA A 520 -8.58 -34.71 -39.86
CA ALA A 520 -9.81 -35.47 -40.06
C ALA A 520 -9.44 -36.91 -40.47
N VAL A 521 -9.87 -37.92 -39.71
CA VAL A 521 -9.94 -39.33 -40.12
C VAL A 521 -11.18 -39.98 -39.44
N PRO A 522 -11.86 -40.96 -40.10
CA PRO A 522 -13.29 -41.11 -40.03
C PRO A 522 -13.80 -42.11 -38.99
N ALA A 523 -15.13 -42.12 -38.84
CA ALA A 523 -15.92 -43.00 -38.03
C ALA A 523 -15.72 -44.51 -38.29
N GLY A 524 -15.77 -45.32 -37.23
CA GLY A 524 -15.90 -46.79 -37.35
C GLY A 524 -15.97 -47.53 -36.01
N GLN A 525 -17.20 -47.94 -35.63
CA GLN A 525 -17.56 -49.14 -34.89
C GLN A 525 -17.00 -49.30 -33.44
N GLY A 526 -17.77 -49.18 -32.38
CA GLY A 526 -18.65 -50.24 -31.87
C GLY A 526 -17.94 -51.20 -30.92
N LEU A 527 -18.29 -51.16 -29.64
CA LEU A 527 -18.65 -52.32 -28.78
C LEU A 527 -18.33 -52.05 -27.30
N SER A 528 -19.39 -52.09 -26.56
CA SER A 528 -19.64 -52.58 -25.19
C SER A 528 -18.49 -53.14 -24.36
N CYS A 529 -18.27 -52.65 -23.17
CA CYS A 529 -18.58 -53.17 -21.83
C CYS A 529 -18.38 -52.11 -20.77
#